data_b63a7181b37028366c326249de701063
#
_entry.id   b63a7181b37028366c326249de701063
#
_cell.length_a   1.000
_cell.length_b   1.000
_cell.length_c   1.000
_cell.angle_alpha   90.00
_cell.angle_beta   90.00
_cell.angle_gamma   90.00
#
_symmetry.space_group_name_H-M   'P 1'
#
loop_
_entity.id
_entity.type
_entity.pdbx_description
1 polymer ?
#
loop_
_entity_poly.entity_id
_entity_poly.type
_entity_poly.pdbx_seq_one_letter_code
_entity_poly.pdbx_strand_id
1 'polypeptide(L)'
;MAKATAKNQANGSSLGIEATLWQTADKLRGHLDAAEYKSVVLGLIFLKYISDAFEKLHARLEAQKSEGADAEDRDEYTAERVFWVPQEARWEYLRANAKQPTIGNLIDEAMLAIERDNPSLRGVLPGNYGRATLDKQRLGGLVDLVSNINFVDEESRKQDILGRVYEYFLSQFASQEGKKGGEFYTPRSVVRVLVEMLAPYKGRVFDPCCGSGGMFVQSEKFVEAHGGRIGDLAVYGQESNPNTWKLAKMNLAIRGIEGDLGKEPNDSFLHDLHPDLKADFILANPPFNMSDWGGAGLREDKRWKYGAPPAGNANFAWVQHFIHHLSAVGIAGFVLANGSMSSNTSGEGDIRKAIIEADLVDCMVALPGQLFYSTQIPVC
;
A
#
# COMPACT_ATOMS: atom_id res chain seq x y z
N MET A 1 32.92 30.74 17.11
CA MET A 1 32.38 29.45 17.54
C MET A 1 31.09 29.68 18.32
N ALA A 2 29.94 29.40 17.80
CA ALA A 2 28.60 29.19 18.38
C ALA A 2 27.53 29.65 17.39
N LYS A 3 26.96 28.73 16.67
CA LYS A 3 25.58 28.74 16.07
C LYS A 3 25.41 27.57 15.08
N ALA A 4 25.32 26.37 15.61
CA ALA A 4 24.97 25.19 14.81
C ALA A 4 24.26 24.13 15.68
N THR A 5 23.27 24.54 16.50
CA THR A 5 22.54 23.59 17.39
C THR A 5 21.05 23.88 17.52
N ALA A 6 20.38 24.45 16.52
CA ALA A 6 18.99 24.83 16.65
C ALA A 6 18.07 24.30 15.49
N LYS A 7 18.49 23.34 14.69
CA LYS A 7 17.63 22.82 13.58
C LYS A 7 17.28 21.32 13.64
N ASN A 8 17.70 20.60 14.67
CA ASN A 8 17.45 19.13 14.77
C ASN A 8 16.37 18.72 15.79
N GLN A 9 15.65 19.64 16.42
CA GLN A 9 14.64 19.29 17.42
C GLN A 9 13.21 19.17 16.89
N ALA A 10 12.89 19.63 15.69
CA ALA A 10 11.54 19.57 15.15
C ALA A 10 11.18 18.20 14.51
N ASN A 11 12.15 17.38 14.11
CA ASN A 11 11.90 16.05 13.52
C ASN A 11 11.96 14.88 14.51
N GLY A 12 12.33 15.09 15.74
CA GLY A 12 12.52 14.03 16.75
C GLY A 12 11.27 13.64 17.53
N SER A 13 10.25 14.49 17.59
CA SER A 13 9.07 14.21 18.42
C SER A 13 7.99 13.37 17.75
N SER A 14 7.90 13.34 16.43
CA SER A 14 6.90 12.54 15.71
C SER A 14 7.30 11.07 15.55
N LEU A 15 8.58 10.79 15.34
CA LEU A 15 9.11 9.42 15.30
C LEU A 15 8.97 8.66 16.65
N GLY A 16 8.79 9.38 17.76
CA GLY A 16 8.57 8.79 19.08
C GLY A 16 7.19 8.17 19.28
N ILE A 17 6.15 8.72 18.63
CA ILE A 17 4.77 8.25 18.80
C ILE A 17 4.57 6.95 18.05
N GLU A 18 4.95 6.87 16.78
CA GLU A 18 4.81 5.66 15.97
C GLU A 18 5.60 4.49 16.56
N ALA A 19 6.84 4.74 17.05
CA ALA A 19 7.66 3.72 17.68
C ALA A 19 7.08 3.25 19.02
N THR A 20 6.53 4.15 19.83
CA THR A 20 5.88 3.81 21.09
C THR A 20 4.62 2.99 20.87
N LEU A 21 3.79 3.37 19.92
CA LEU A 21 2.60 2.64 19.51
C LEU A 21 2.96 1.23 19.03
N TRP A 22 3.99 1.12 18.19
CA TRP A 22 4.48 -0.17 17.72
C TRP A 22 4.95 -1.07 18.85
N GLN A 23 5.80 -0.58 19.74
CA GLN A 23 6.30 -1.35 20.89
C GLN A 23 5.17 -1.85 21.78
N THR A 24 4.13 -1.04 21.97
CA THR A 24 2.97 -1.43 22.77
C THR A 24 2.11 -2.46 22.06
N ALA A 25 1.87 -2.25 20.76
CA ALA A 25 1.17 -3.22 19.92
C ALA A 25 1.92 -4.57 19.91
N ASP A 26 3.23 -4.57 19.69
CA ASP A 26 4.03 -5.79 19.63
C ASP A 26 3.99 -6.60 20.93
N LYS A 27 3.94 -5.93 22.08
CA LYS A 27 3.72 -6.60 23.38
C LYS A 27 2.37 -7.33 23.49
N LEU A 28 1.34 -6.83 22.79
CA LEU A 28 0.01 -7.44 22.77
C LEU A 28 -0.10 -8.61 21.78
N ARG A 29 0.89 -8.82 20.92
CA ARG A 29 0.89 -9.88 19.90
C ARG A 29 0.77 -11.29 20.51
N GLY A 30 1.46 -11.55 21.61
CA GLY A 30 1.47 -12.88 22.25
C GLY A 30 2.09 -13.96 21.38
N HIS A 31 1.32 -15.03 21.12
CA HIS A 31 1.76 -16.20 20.35
C HIS A 31 1.33 -16.15 18.88
N LEU A 32 0.68 -15.06 18.43
CA LEU A 32 0.30 -14.89 17.03
C LEU A 32 1.53 -14.73 16.15
N ASP A 33 1.51 -15.34 14.97
CA ASP A 33 2.55 -15.08 14.00
C ASP A 33 2.46 -13.63 13.45
N ALA A 34 3.54 -13.15 12.84
CA ALA A 34 3.64 -11.75 12.41
C ALA A 34 2.59 -11.42 11.32
N ALA A 35 2.33 -12.33 10.39
CA ALA A 35 1.41 -12.09 9.28
C ALA A 35 -0.05 -12.02 9.75
N GLU A 36 -0.43 -12.91 10.67
CA GLU A 36 -1.76 -12.91 11.29
C GLU A 36 -1.99 -11.65 12.13
N TYR A 37 -1.01 -11.30 12.94
CA TYR A 37 -1.07 -10.14 13.82
C TYR A 37 -1.11 -8.82 13.04
N LYS A 38 -0.39 -8.76 11.92
CA LYS A 38 -0.40 -7.64 10.97
C LYS A 38 -1.82 -7.27 10.53
N SER A 39 -2.58 -8.25 10.08
CA SER A 39 -3.97 -8.04 9.63
C SER A 39 -4.87 -7.54 10.76
N VAL A 40 -4.70 -8.06 11.98
CA VAL A 40 -5.46 -7.62 13.16
C VAL A 40 -5.19 -6.15 13.48
N VAL A 41 -3.93 -5.76 13.59
CA VAL A 41 -3.55 -4.40 14.00
C VAL A 41 -3.88 -3.37 12.92
N LEU A 42 -3.51 -3.66 11.67
CA LEU A 42 -3.76 -2.73 10.57
C LEU A 42 -5.26 -2.55 10.28
N GLY A 43 -6.05 -3.61 10.46
CA GLY A 43 -7.50 -3.51 10.37
C GLY A 43 -8.11 -2.62 11.45
N LEU A 44 -7.65 -2.73 12.71
CA LEU A 44 -8.13 -1.83 13.79
C LEU A 44 -7.73 -0.37 13.55
N ILE A 45 -6.49 -0.12 13.09
CA ILE A 45 -6.04 1.22 12.74
C ILE A 45 -6.91 1.79 11.60
N PHE A 46 -7.21 0.98 10.60
CA PHE A 46 -8.07 1.39 9.49
C PHE A 46 -9.49 1.70 9.96
N LEU A 47 -10.09 0.83 10.78
CA LEU A 47 -11.43 1.01 11.34
C LEU A 47 -11.53 2.31 12.16
N LYS A 48 -10.54 2.57 13.01
CA LYS A 48 -10.46 3.83 13.77
C LYS A 48 -10.39 5.04 12.84
N TYR A 49 -9.58 4.95 11.78
CA TYR A 49 -9.44 6.04 10.81
C TYR A 49 -10.76 6.39 10.14
N ILE A 50 -11.45 5.40 9.57
CA ILE A 50 -12.71 5.67 8.85
C ILE A 50 -13.82 6.15 9.79
N SER A 51 -13.84 5.62 11.03
CA SER A 51 -14.79 6.07 12.04
C SER A 51 -14.54 7.53 12.44
N ASP A 52 -13.30 7.93 12.67
CA ASP A 52 -12.97 9.31 13.03
C ASP A 52 -13.26 10.29 11.89
N ALA A 53 -12.97 9.91 10.64
CA ALA A 53 -13.28 10.70 9.47
C ALA A 53 -14.79 10.88 9.31
N PHE A 54 -15.55 9.79 9.49
CA PHE A 54 -17.01 9.81 9.47
C PHE A 54 -17.59 10.74 10.56
N GLU A 55 -17.18 10.54 11.81
CA GLU A 55 -17.73 11.31 12.93
C GLU A 55 -17.44 12.81 12.82
N LYS A 56 -16.28 13.16 12.30
CA LYS A 56 -15.92 14.55 12.03
C LYS A 56 -16.85 15.18 10.98
N LEU A 57 -17.08 14.49 9.86
CA LEU A 57 -17.98 14.98 8.82
C LEU A 57 -19.42 15.02 9.32
N HIS A 58 -19.88 13.97 10.01
CA HIS A 58 -21.21 13.90 10.61
C HIS A 58 -21.47 15.10 11.55
N ALA A 59 -20.54 15.40 12.45
CA ALA A 59 -20.69 16.55 13.36
C ALA A 59 -20.73 17.89 12.60
N ARG A 60 -19.99 18.02 11.50
CA ARG A 60 -20.02 19.20 10.63
C ARG A 60 -21.39 19.35 9.95
N LEU A 61 -21.90 18.28 9.36
CA LEU A 61 -23.21 18.27 8.69
C LEU A 61 -24.37 18.56 9.67
N GLU A 62 -24.32 17.98 10.87
CA GLU A 62 -25.29 18.30 11.93
C GLU A 62 -25.25 19.78 12.31
N ALA A 63 -24.06 20.38 12.39
CA ALA A 63 -23.94 21.82 12.67
C ALA A 63 -24.49 22.71 11.52
N GLN A 64 -24.47 22.22 10.29
CA GLN A 64 -24.94 22.90 9.08
C GLN A 64 -26.39 22.53 8.69
N LYS A 65 -27.10 21.79 9.53
CA LYS A 65 -28.49 21.35 9.28
C LYS A 65 -29.45 22.51 8.97
N SER A 66 -29.27 23.66 9.60
CA SER A 66 -30.04 24.87 9.31
C SER A 66 -29.73 25.47 7.93
N GLU A 67 -28.64 25.10 7.31
CA GLU A 67 -28.20 25.53 5.96
C GLU A 67 -28.62 24.52 4.88
N GLY A 68 -29.27 23.41 5.26
CA GLY A 68 -29.81 22.40 4.36
C GLY A 68 -28.93 21.13 4.23
N ALA A 69 -27.90 21.00 5.06
CA ALA A 69 -27.09 19.76 5.09
C ALA A 69 -27.87 18.62 5.79
N ASP A 70 -27.69 17.40 5.34
CA ASP A 70 -28.29 16.20 5.92
C ASP A 70 -27.19 15.19 6.33
N ALA A 71 -27.00 15.04 7.63
CA ALA A 71 -25.99 14.11 8.19
C ALA A 71 -26.34 12.62 7.97
N GLU A 72 -27.56 12.29 7.56
CA GLU A 72 -27.97 10.93 7.22
C GLU A 72 -27.94 10.66 5.71
N ASP A 73 -27.66 11.68 4.88
CA ASP A 73 -27.48 11.50 3.44
C ASP A 73 -26.08 10.97 3.12
N ARG A 74 -26.02 9.75 2.57
CA ARG A 74 -24.76 9.08 2.19
C ARG A 74 -24.00 9.80 1.08
N ASP A 75 -24.69 10.53 0.22
CA ASP A 75 -24.07 11.24 -0.89
C ASP A 75 -23.18 12.39 -0.41
N GLU A 76 -23.50 13.01 0.75
CA GLU A 76 -22.65 14.01 1.41
C GLU A 76 -21.27 13.42 1.80
N TYR A 77 -21.25 12.16 2.25
CA TYR A 77 -20.00 11.47 2.60
C TYR A 77 -19.22 11.06 1.36
N THR A 78 -19.90 10.56 0.34
CA THR A 78 -19.29 10.18 -0.93
C THR A 78 -18.64 11.37 -1.63
N ALA A 79 -19.29 12.54 -1.63
CA ALA A 79 -18.76 13.77 -2.20
C ALA A 79 -17.44 14.23 -1.53
N GLU A 80 -17.31 13.98 -0.23
CA GLU A 80 -16.11 14.30 0.56
C GLU A 80 -15.10 13.13 0.64
N ARG A 81 -15.34 12.03 -0.10
CA ARG A 81 -14.53 10.80 -0.07
C ARG A 81 -14.41 10.19 1.34
N VAL A 82 -15.45 10.30 2.14
CA VAL A 82 -15.54 9.70 3.46
C VAL A 82 -16.41 8.46 3.39
N PHE A 83 -15.96 7.37 4.00
CA PHE A 83 -16.74 6.13 4.07
C PHE A 83 -17.90 6.27 5.03
N TRP A 84 -19.07 5.72 4.67
CA TRP A 84 -20.19 5.60 5.57
C TRP A 84 -19.89 4.59 6.67
N VAL A 85 -20.10 4.98 7.94
CA VAL A 85 -19.88 4.11 9.09
C VAL A 85 -21.20 3.94 9.87
N PRO A 86 -21.83 2.75 9.76
CA PRO A 86 -23.03 2.43 10.53
C PRO A 86 -22.80 2.54 12.03
N GLN A 87 -23.86 2.79 12.79
CA GLN A 87 -23.78 3.06 14.23
C GLN A 87 -23.07 1.93 14.99
N GLU A 88 -23.35 0.67 14.65
CA GLU A 88 -22.74 -0.51 15.25
C GLU A 88 -21.26 -0.68 14.92
N ALA A 89 -20.75 0.04 13.91
CA ALA A 89 -19.36 0.02 13.48
C ALA A 89 -18.55 1.24 13.92
N ARG A 90 -19.18 2.22 14.58
CA ARG A 90 -18.48 3.42 15.06
C ARG A 90 -17.49 3.08 16.16
N TRP A 91 -16.35 3.73 16.14
CA TRP A 91 -15.24 3.40 17.06
C TRP A 91 -15.63 3.52 18.54
N GLU A 92 -16.43 4.53 18.92
CA GLU A 92 -16.87 4.70 20.31
C GLU A 92 -17.71 3.52 20.82
N TYR A 93 -18.55 2.92 19.95
CA TYR A 93 -19.29 1.71 20.28
C TYR A 93 -18.36 0.52 20.57
N LEU A 94 -17.36 0.31 19.72
CA LEU A 94 -16.38 -0.77 19.89
C LEU A 94 -15.51 -0.52 21.13
N ARG A 95 -15.07 0.70 21.37
CA ARG A 95 -14.31 1.11 22.55
C ARG A 95 -15.09 0.87 23.85
N ALA A 96 -16.35 1.25 23.90
CA ALA A 96 -17.21 1.01 25.06
C ALA A 96 -17.35 -0.49 25.39
N ASN A 97 -17.24 -1.36 24.39
CA ASN A 97 -17.34 -2.81 24.51
C ASN A 97 -15.97 -3.54 24.53
N ALA A 98 -14.85 -2.81 24.52
CA ALA A 98 -13.50 -3.38 24.37
C ALA A 98 -13.14 -4.48 25.38
N LYS A 99 -13.69 -4.42 26.59
CA LYS A 99 -13.45 -5.40 27.67
C LYS A 99 -14.42 -6.58 27.67
N GLN A 100 -15.38 -6.62 26.74
CA GLN A 100 -16.34 -7.71 26.64
C GLN A 100 -15.73 -8.95 25.98
N PRO A 101 -16.07 -10.17 26.41
CA PRO A 101 -15.63 -11.39 25.73
C PRO A 101 -16.04 -11.47 24.26
N THR A 102 -17.08 -10.74 23.88
CA THR A 102 -17.65 -10.67 22.53
C THR A 102 -16.96 -9.66 21.60
N ILE A 103 -15.98 -8.91 22.08
CA ILE A 103 -15.33 -7.82 21.32
C ILE A 103 -14.87 -8.26 19.93
N GLY A 104 -14.36 -9.48 19.77
CA GLY A 104 -13.94 -10.00 18.48
C GLY A 104 -15.10 -10.13 17.49
N ASN A 105 -16.26 -10.63 17.94
CA ASN A 105 -17.45 -10.73 17.09
C ASN A 105 -17.99 -9.34 16.72
N LEU A 106 -17.99 -8.40 17.67
CA LEU A 106 -18.42 -7.02 17.42
C LEU A 106 -17.54 -6.34 16.35
N ILE A 107 -16.24 -6.58 16.36
CA ILE A 107 -15.33 -6.07 15.33
C ILE A 107 -15.63 -6.72 13.98
N ASP A 108 -15.85 -8.05 13.93
CA ASP A 108 -16.21 -8.74 12.69
C ASP A 108 -17.54 -8.21 12.12
N GLU A 109 -18.54 -8.00 12.95
CA GLU A 109 -19.84 -7.41 12.56
C GLU A 109 -19.66 -5.99 12.04
N ALA A 110 -18.84 -5.18 12.70
CA ALA A 110 -18.52 -3.81 12.27
C ALA A 110 -17.85 -3.77 10.88
N MET A 111 -16.85 -4.64 10.66
CA MET A 111 -16.18 -4.76 9.36
C MET A 111 -17.16 -5.14 8.24
N LEU A 112 -18.01 -6.14 8.49
CA LEU A 112 -19.04 -6.57 7.54
C LEU A 112 -20.08 -5.47 7.24
N ALA A 113 -20.49 -4.73 8.27
CA ALA A 113 -21.42 -3.62 8.09
C ALA A 113 -20.82 -2.49 7.24
N ILE A 114 -19.55 -2.16 7.44
CA ILE A 114 -18.84 -1.18 6.62
C ILE A 114 -18.72 -1.66 5.18
N GLU A 115 -18.33 -2.91 4.94
CA GLU A 115 -18.23 -3.48 3.58
C GLU A 115 -19.57 -3.52 2.85
N ARG A 116 -20.67 -3.81 3.58
CA ARG A 116 -22.02 -3.80 3.03
C ARG A 116 -22.40 -2.42 2.50
N ASP A 117 -22.06 -1.37 3.25
CA ASP A 117 -22.49 -0.01 2.98
C ASP A 117 -21.49 0.78 2.11
N ASN A 118 -20.29 0.25 1.87
CA ASN A 118 -19.24 0.83 1.01
C ASN A 118 -18.76 -0.18 -0.04
N PRO A 119 -19.32 -0.18 -1.25
CA PRO A 119 -19.00 -1.18 -2.28
C PRO A 119 -17.50 -1.28 -2.64
N SER A 120 -16.75 -0.19 -2.54
CA SER A 120 -15.31 -0.16 -2.82
C SER A 120 -14.45 -0.92 -1.79
N LEU A 121 -14.99 -1.15 -0.58
CA LEU A 121 -14.36 -1.91 0.49
C LEU A 121 -14.81 -3.38 0.56
N ARG A 122 -15.71 -3.84 -0.32
CA ARG A 122 -16.26 -5.20 -0.28
C ARG A 122 -15.15 -6.25 -0.40
N GLY A 123 -15.07 -7.15 0.59
CA GLY A 123 -14.07 -8.22 0.66
C GLY A 123 -12.64 -7.75 0.99
N VAL A 124 -12.46 -6.46 1.34
CA VAL A 124 -11.16 -5.85 1.63
C VAL A 124 -10.80 -5.94 3.10
N LEU A 125 -11.78 -5.72 3.98
CA LEU A 125 -11.50 -5.60 5.41
C LEU A 125 -11.12 -6.95 6.03
N PRO A 126 -10.17 -6.98 6.98
CA PRO A 126 -9.83 -8.21 7.68
C PRO A 126 -10.97 -8.65 8.58
N GLY A 127 -11.17 -9.95 8.69
CA GLY A 127 -12.15 -10.58 9.57
C GLY A 127 -11.52 -11.60 10.51
N ASN A 128 -12.37 -12.41 11.14
CA ASN A 128 -11.98 -13.46 12.09
C ASN A 128 -11.38 -12.94 13.40
N TYR A 129 -11.78 -11.76 13.86
CA TYR A 129 -11.42 -11.26 15.19
C TYR A 129 -12.11 -12.07 16.29
N GLY A 130 -13.26 -12.69 15.99
CA GLY A 130 -14.00 -13.57 16.88
C GLY A 130 -13.34 -14.93 17.14
N ARG A 131 -12.34 -15.34 16.36
CA ARG A 131 -11.71 -16.67 16.47
C ARG A 131 -11.15 -16.96 17.87
N ALA A 132 -11.20 -18.24 18.27
CA ALA A 132 -10.79 -18.67 19.60
C ALA A 132 -9.28 -18.50 19.87
N THR A 133 -8.46 -18.51 18.82
CA THR A 133 -7.00 -18.33 18.93
C THR A 133 -6.57 -16.91 19.23
N LEU A 134 -7.46 -15.91 19.04
CA LEU A 134 -7.20 -14.52 19.34
C LEU A 134 -7.70 -14.20 20.77
N ASP A 135 -6.75 -13.93 21.67
CA ASP A 135 -7.03 -13.57 23.05
C ASP A 135 -7.85 -12.27 23.13
N LYS A 136 -9.04 -12.32 23.76
CA LYS A 136 -9.98 -11.20 23.81
C LYS A 136 -9.51 -10.07 24.74
N GLN A 137 -8.73 -10.36 25.77
CA GLN A 137 -8.14 -9.32 26.64
C GLN A 137 -7.07 -8.53 25.90
N ARG A 138 -6.23 -9.22 25.11
CA ARG A 138 -5.22 -8.57 24.26
C ARG A 138 -5.87 -7.76 23.16
N LEU A 139 -6.93 -8.29 22.53
CA LEU A 139 -7.71 -7.57 21.53
C LEU A 139 -8.33 -6.29 22.11
N GLY A 140 -8.93 -6.38 23.30
CA GLY A 140 -9.42 -5.19 24.02
C GLY A 140 -8.32 -4.19 24.34
N GLY A 141 -7.13 -4.69 24.75
CA GLY A 141 -5.95 -3.84 24.95
C GLY A 141 -5.47 -3.13 23.67
N LEU A 142 -5.60 -3.78 22.49
CA LEU A 142 -5.34 -3.15 21.21
C LEU A 142 -6.36 -2.06 20.86
N VAL A 143 -7.64 -2.30 21.12
CA VAL A 143 -8.69 -1.27 20.95
C VAL A 143 -8.40 -0.08 21.85
N ASP A 144 -8.06 -0.30 23.13
CA ASP A 144 -7.68 0.78 24.04
C ASP A 144 -6.43 1.54 23.56
N LEU A 145 -5.40 0.81 23.07
CA LEU A 145 -4.19 1.42 22.54
C LEU A 145 -4.49 2.32 21.33
N VAL A 146 -5.26 1.80 20.37
CA VAL A 146 -5.63 2.54 19.16
C VAL A 146 -6.54 3.73 19.50
N SER A 147 -7.40 3.61 20.52
CA SER A 147 -8.22 4.71 21.04
C SER A 147 -7.40 5.86 21.62
N ASN A 148 -6.26 5.54 22.22
CA ASN A 148 -5.36 6.54 22.81
C ASN A 148 -4.43 7.22 21.80
N ILE A 149 -4.53 6.89 20.52
CA ILE A 149 -3.93 7.67 19.44
C ILE A 149 -4.71 8.98 19.36
N ASN A 150 -4.45 9.88 20.29
CA ASN A 150 -5.04 11.21 20.30
C ASN A 150 -4.43 12.04 19.18
N PHE A 151 -5.21 12.30 18.18
CA PHE A 151 -4.91 13.25 17.11
C PHE A 151 -5.15 14.67 17.62
N VAL A 152 -4.27 15.13 18.52
CA VAL A 152 -4.30 16.49 19.05
C VAL A 152 -3.83 17.45 17.97
N ASP A 153 -4.70 18.38 17.64
CA ASP A 153 -4.53 19.64 16.91
C ASP A 153 -4.16 19.64 15.42
N GLU A 154 -5.01 20.42 14.71
CA GLU A 154 -4.98 20.87 13.33
C GLU A 154 -5.40 19.87 12.24
N GLU A 155 -6.37 20.34 11.47
CA GLU A 155 -7.18 19.60 10.48
C GLU A 155 -6.41 18.87 9.39
N SER A 156 -5.30 19.43 8.94
CA SER A 156 -4.43 18.86 7.90
C SER A 156 -3.40 17.84 8.40
N ARG A 157 -3.11 17.82 9.72
CA ARG A 157 -2.12 16.89 10.30
C ARG A 157 -2.72 15.54 10.67
N LYS A 158 -4.03 15.43 10.87
CA LYS A 158 -4.70 14.20 11.36
C LYS A 158 -4.63 13.06 10.35
N GLN A 159 -4.96 13.31 9.10
CA GLN A 159 -4.88 12.30 8.04
C GLN A 159 -3.45 11.83 7.78
N ASP A 160 -2.48 12.76 7.82
CA ASP A 160 -1.07 12.40 7.65
C ASP A 160 -0.52 11.54 8.79
N ILE A 161 -0.94 11.77 10.05
CA ILE A 161 -0.49 10.96 11.19
C ILE A 161 -0.94 9.50 11.07
N LEU A 162 -2.22 9.25 10.76
CA LEU A 162 -2.72 7.87 10.60
C LEU A 162 -2.09 7.17 9.41
N GLY A 163 -1.95 7.85 8.29
CA GLY A 163 -1.22 7.32 7.14
C GLY A 163 0.23 7.01 7.48
N ARG A 164 0.91 7.83 8.29
CA ARG A 164 2.28 7.58 8.76
C ARG A 164 2.36 6.41 9.73
N VAL A 165 1.42 6.32 10.68
CA VAL A 165 1.33 5.17 11.61
C VAL A 165 1.10 3.90 10.81
N TYR A 166 0.17 3.89 9.86
CA TYR A 166 -0.11 2.74 9.01
C TYR A 166 1.14 2.31 8.21
N GLU A 167 1.82 3.27 7.56
CA GLU A 167 3.05 3.03 6.81
C GLU A 167 4.20 2.54 7.72
N TYR A 168 4.33 3.12 8.91
CA TYR A 168 5.33 2.69 9.89
C TYR A 168 5.08 1.24 10.33
N PHE A 169 3.84 0.88 10.64
CA PHE A 169 3.48 -0.49 11.02
C PHE A 169 3.71 -1.47 9.88
N LEU A 170 3.37 -1.11 8.65
CA LEU A 170 3.70 -1.92 7.46
C LEU A 170 5.20 -2.19 7.36
N SER A 171 6.04 -1.16 7.56
CA SER A 171 7.50 -1.30 7.50
C SER A 171 8.05 -2.20 8.61
N GLN A 172 7.52 -2.10 9.82
CA GLN A 172 7.92 -2.92 10.96
C GLN A 172 7.52 -4.39 10.76
N PHE A 173 6.31 -4.65 10.26
CA PHE A 173 5.88 -6.01 9.92
C PHE A 173 6.73 -6.61 8.81
N ALA A 174 7.03 -5.85 7.75
CA ALA A 174 7.92 -6.29 6.68
C ALA A 174 9.32 -6.67 7.22
N SER A 175 9.85 -5.88 8.15
CA SER A 175 11.12 -6.16 8.83
C SER A 175 11.07 -7.46 9.66
N GLN A 176 9.98 -7.73 10.38
CA GLN A 176 9.81 -8.93 11.20
C GLN A 176 9.56 -10.20 10.38
N GLU A 177 8.83 -10.11 9.28
CA GLU A 177 8.56 -11.23 8.39
C GLU A 177 9.80 -11.66 7.58
N GLY A 178 10.82 -10.80 7.47
CA GLY A 178 12.10 -11.09 6.84
C GLY A 178 11.94 -11.54 5.36
N LYS A 179 12.59 -12.66 4.99
CA LYS A 179 12.58 -13.15 3.58
C LYS A 179 11.19 -13.47 3.02
N LYS A 180 10.22 -13.84 3.86
CA LYS A 180 8.86 -14.22 3.40
C LYS A 180 7.90 -13.04 3.32
N GLY A 181 8.15 -11.96 4.03
CA GLY A 181 7.23 -10.84 4.15
C GLY A 181 7.74 -9.52 3.57
N GLY A 182 9.05 -9.40 3.41
CA GLY A 182 9.67 -8.19 2.88
C GLY A 182 9.42 -7.95 1.38
N GLU A 183 8.85 -8.92 0.68
CA GLU A 183 8.54 -8.82 -0.76
C GLU A 183 7.39 -7.84 -1.06
N PHE A 184 6.52 -7.58 -0.10
CA PHE A 184 5.38 -6.66 -0.29
C PHE A 184 5.67 -5.20 0.07
N TYR A 185 6.87 -4.89 0.60
CA TYR A 185 7.20 -3.54 1.05
C TYR A 185 8.50 -3.06 0.43
N THR A 186 8.39 -2.03 -0.38
CA THR A 186 9.55 -1.33 -0.96
C THR A 186 10.00 -0.21 -0.02
N PRO A 187 11.28 -0.14 0.36
CA PRO A 187 11.79 0.93 1.23
C PRO A 187 11.50 2.32 0.66
N ARG A 188 11.01 3.21 1.50
CA ARG A 188 10.59 4.57 1.11
C ARG A 188 11.67 5.33 0.35
N SER A 189 12.95 5.14 0.69
CA SER A 189 14.07 5.77 -0.01
C SER A 189 14.16 5.33 -1.48
N VAL A 190 13.92 4.05 -1.76
CA VAL A 190 13.92 3.50 -3.12
C VAL A 190 12.71 4.01 -3.91
N VAL A 191 11.52 3.96 -3.32
CA VAL A 191 10.30 4.49 -3.94
C VAL A 191 10.47 5.96 -4.29
N ARG A 192 11.03 6.75 -3.37
CA ARG A 192 11.26 8.18 -3.59
C ARG A 192 12.22 8.44 -4.76
N VAL A 193 13.28 7.65 -4.90
CA VAL A 193 14.18 7.77 -6.06
C VAL A 193 13.43 7.58 -7.36
N LEU A 194 12.61 6.51 -7.47
CA LEU A 194 11.82 6.26 -8.67
C LEU A 194 10.84 7.39 -8.97
N VAL A 195 10.09 7.82 -7.96
CA VAL A 195 9.08 8.89 -8.12
C VAL A 195 9.72 10.22 -8.52
N GLU A 196 10.85 10.60 -7.90
CA GLU A 196 11.57 11.84 -8.25
C GLU A 196 12.19 11.78 -9.66
N MET A 197 12.62 10.59 -10.10
CA MET A 197 13.17 10.40 -11.47
C MET A 197 12.10 10.44 -12.53
N LEU A 198 10.93 9.85 -12.30
CA LEU A 198 9.84 9.80 -13.26
C LEU A 198 8.94 11.03 -13.24
N ALA A 199 8.89 11.72 -12.11
CA ALA A 199 8.11 12.93 -11.90
C ALA A 199 6.65 12.83 -12.42
N PRO A 200 5.83 11.91 -11.89
CA PRO A 200 4.47 11.67 -12.37
C PRO A 200 3.52 12.78 -11.91
N TYR A 201 3.44 13.87 -12.66
CA TYR A 201 2.57 15.00 -12.33
C TYR A 201 1.10 14.76 -12.65
N LYS A 202 0.81 14.03 -13.71
CA LYS A 202 -0.55 13.75 -14.19
C LYS A 202 -0.56 12.61 -15.19
N GLY A 203 -1.58 11.76 -15.18
CA GLY A 203 -1.76 10.68 -16.13
C GLY A 203 -2.00 9.33 -15.47
N ARG A 204 -1.82 8.26 -16.22
CA ARG A 204 -2.04 6.88 -15.78
C ARG A 204 -0.76 6.31 -15.19
N VAL A 205 -0.81 5.95 -13.92
CA VAL A 205 0.27 5.26 -13.20
C VAL A 205 -0.10 3.80 -13.04
N PHE A 206 0.80 2.90 -13.38
CA PHE A 206 0.59 1.46 -13.30
C PHE A 206 1.72 0.77 -12.53
N ASP A 207 1.33 -0.14 -11.64
CA ASP A 207 2.23 -1.08 -10.96
C ASP A 207 1.62 -2.48 -10.98
N PRO A 208 2.09 -3.39 -11.86
CA PRO A 208 1.55 -4.74 -11.97
C PRO A 208 1.99 -5.71 -10.87
N CYS A 209 2.74 -5.26 -9.89
CA CYS A 209 3.17 -6.00 -8.70
C CYS A 209 3.17 -5.08 -7.47
N CYS A 210 2.03 -4.40 -7.26
CA CYS A 210 1.95 -3.17 -6.45
C CYS A 210 2.21 -3.38 -4.95
N GLY A 211 2.29 -4.62 -4.49
CA GLY A 211 2.50 -4.89 -3.07
C GLY A 211 1.46 -4.20 -2.21
N SER A 212 1.89 -3.46 -1.21
CA SER A 212 1.01 -2.65 -0.34
C SER A 212 0.62 -1.28 -0.91
N GLY A 213 0.87 -1.01 -2.20
CA GLY A 213 0.53 0.25 -2.86
C GLY A 213 1.47 1.42 -2.56
N GLY A 214 2.68 1.15 -2.08
CA GLY A 214 3.63 2.19 -1.67
C GLY A 214 4.06 3.14 -2.80
N MET A 215 4.17 2.64 -4.04
CA MET A 215 4.50 3.45 -5.22
C MET A 215 3.42 4.50 -5.50
N PHE A 216 2.15 4.12 -5.44
CA PHE A 216 1.02 5.02 -5.66
C PHE A 216 0.96 6.12 -4.60
N VAL A 217 1.11 5.75 -3.33
CA VAL A 217 1.11 6.70 -2.21
C VAL A 217 2.21 7.74 -2.35
N GLN A 218 3.42 7.35 -2.75
CA GLN A 218 4.52 8.31 -2.93
C GLN A 218 4.34 9.15 -4.20
N SER A 219 3.74 8.60 -5.26
CA SER A 219 3.40 9.34 -6.48
C SER A 219 2.39 10.44 -6.20
N GLU A 220 1.32 10.16 -5.44
CA GLU A 220 0.35 11.18 -5.02
C GLU A 220 0.98 12.24 -4.11
N LYS A 221 1.83 11.85 -3.15
CA LYS A 221 2.58 12.81 -2.33
C LYS A 221 3.50 13.72 -3.16
N PHE A 222 4.06 13.19 -4.23
CA PHE A 222 4.85 13.98 -5.17
C PHE A 222 3.98 15.03 -5.88
N VAL A 223 2.81 14.62 -6.38
CA VAL A 223 1.83 15.52 -7.02
C VAL A 223 1.43 16.64 -6.06
N GLU A 224 1.03 16.32 -4.83
CA GLU A 224 0.65 17.30 -3.80
C GLU A 224 1.80 18.27 -3.48
N ALA A 225 3.03 17.76 -3.32
CA ALA A 225 4.20 18.58 -3.03
C ALA A 225 4.54 19.58 -4.14
N HIS A 226 4.08 19.31 -5.38
CA HIS A 226 4.29 20.17 -6.54
C HIS A 226 3.03 20.96 -6.96
N GLY A 227 2.06 21.07 -6.05
CA GLY A 227 0.86 21.90 -6.24
C GLY A 227 -0.25 21.27 -7.08
N GLY A 228 -0.15 19.97 -7.37
CA GLY A 228 -1.23 19.19 -7.97
C GLY A 228 -2.27 18.73 -6.93
N ARG A 229 -3.25 17.97 -7.37
CA ARG A 229 -4.38 17.50 -6.55
C ARG A 229 -4.41 15.99 -6.50
N ILE A 230 -4.90 15.42 -5.39
CA ILE A 230 -5.26 14.00 -5.33
C ILE A 230 -6.25 13.69 -6.44
N GLY A 231 -5.93 12.67 -7.25
CA GLY A 231 -6.70 12.28 -8.43
C GLY A 231 -6.23 12.89 -9.75
N ASP A 232 -5.15 13.68 -9.76
CA ASP A 232 -4.46 14.03 -11.02
C ASP A 232 -3.80 12.79 -11.65
N LEU A 233 -3.54 11.76 -10.83
CA LEU A 233 -3.10 10.45 -11.28
C LEU A 233 -4.28 9.46 -11.34
N ALA A 234 -4.42 8.75 -12.45
CA ALA A 234 -5.28 7.58 -12.54
C ALA A 234 -4.45 6.34 -12.20
N VAL A 235 -4.73 5.75 -11.04
CA VAL A 235 -3.95 4.65 -10.45
C VAL A 235 -4.49 3.30 -10.89
N TYR A 236 -3.62 2.48 -11.45
CA TYR A 236 -3.88 1.10 -11.83
C TYR A 236 -2.85 0.18 -11.21
N GLY A 237 -3.27 -0.96 -10.70
CA GLY A 237 -2.35 -1.90 -10.09
C GLY A 237 -2.84 -3.35 -10.14
N GLN A 238 -1.93 -4.26 -9.85
CA GLN A 238 -2.24 -5.66 -9.68
C GLN A 238 -1.36 -6.28 -8.61
N GLU A 239 -1.92 -7.19 -7.84
CA GLU A 239 -1.23 -7.94 -6.78
C GLU A 239 -1.78 -9.35 -6.71
N SER A 240 -0.91 -10.34 -6.64
CA SER A 240 -1.29 -11.76 -6.63
C SER A 240 -1.64 -12.28 -5.24
N ASN A 241 -1.04 -11.72 -4.19
CA ASN A 241 -1.29 -12.16 -2.82
C ASN A 241 -2.56 -11.52 -2.26
N PRO A 242 -3.58 -12.32 -1.86
CA PRO A 242 -4.86 -11.78 -1.38
C PRO A 242 -4.73 -10.85 -0.16
N ASN A 243 -3.84 -11.18 0.76
CA ASN A 243 -3.66 -10.36 1.96
C ASN A 243 -2.96 -9.03 1.63
N THR A 244 -1.97 -9.08 0.77
CA THR A 244 -1.23 -7.89 0.31
C THR A 244 -2.12 -6.97 -0.54
N TRP A 245 -2.95 -7.55 -1.41
CA TRP A 245 -3.96 -6.81 -2.18
C TRP A 245 -4.93 -6.05 -1.27
N LYS A 246 -5.43 -6.68 -0.18
CA LYS A 246 -6.27 -6.02 0.82
C LYS A 246 -5.52 -4.87 1.51
N LEU A 247 -4.25 -5.08 1.85
CA LEU A 247 -3.41 -4.02 2.42
C LEU A 247 -3.25 -2.84 1.47
N ALA A 248 -3.06 -3.08 0.17
CA ALA A 248 -2.99 -2.03 -0.83
C ALA A 248 -4.30 -1.24 -0.91
N LYS A 249 -5.44 -1.93 -0.99
CA LYS A 249 -6.77 -1.29 -0.98
C LYS A 249 -6.98 -0.41 0.25
N MET A 250 -6.70 -0.91 1.45
CA MET A 250 -6.79 -0.13 2.68
C MET A 250 -5.81 1.06 2.70
N ASN A 251 -4.58 0.85 2.20
CA ASN A 251 -3.54 1.88 2.16
C ASN A 251 -3.92 3.05 1.26
N LEU A 252 -4.51 2.77 0.09
CA LEU A 252 -5.04 3.79 -0.82
C LEU A 252 -6.26 4.50 -0.20
N ALA A 253 -7.19 3.72 0.37
CA ALA A 253 -8.41 4.23 0.99
C ALA A 253 -8.15 5.24 2.12
N ILE A 254 -7.18 4.96 3.00
CA ILE A 254 -6.74 5.88 4.08
C ILE A 254 -6.34 7.27 3.53
N ARG A 255 -5.90 7.33 2.29
CA ARG A 255 -5.39 8.57 1.66
C ARG A 255 -6.35 9.18 0.64
N GLY A 256 -7.55 8.61 0.51
CA GLY A 256 -8.52 9.05 -0.47
C GLY A 256 -8.04 8.87 -1.92
N ILE A 257 -7.09 7.95 -2.14
CA ILE A 257 -6.58 7.61 -3.47
C ILE A 257 -7.50 6.56 -4.09
N GLU A 258 -8.16 6.92 -5.16
CA GLU A 258 -8.92 5.97 -5.96
C GLU A 258 -7.96 5.20 -6.87
N GLY A 259 -8.05 3.86 -6.86
CA GLY A 259 -7.19 3.01 -7.67
C GLY A 259 -7.90 1.75 -8.14
N ASP A 260 -7.74 1.42 -9.40
CA ASP A 260 -8.18 0.16 -9.97
C ASP A 260 -7.11 -0.91 -9.75
N LEU A 261 -7.27 -1.71 -8.69
CA LEU A 261 -6.42 -2.86 -8.39
C LEU A 261 -7.07 -4.19 -8.82
N GLY A 262 -8.04 -4.13 -9.73
CA GLY A 262 -8.86 -5.27 -10.09
C GLY A 262 -9.91 -5.61 -9.02
N LYS A 263 -10.85 -6.50 -9.39
CA LYS A 263 -11.91 -6.97 -8.49
C LYS A 263 -11.42 -7.99 -7.48
N GLU A 264 -10.35 -8.69 -7.80
CA GLU A 264 -9.74 -9.76 -7.01
C GLU A 264 -8.23 -9.80 -7.23
N PRO A 265 -7.45 -10.36 -6.29
CA PRO A 265 -6.02 -10.56 -6.47
C PRO A 265 -5.75 -11.56 -7.59
N ASN A 266 -4.77 -11.27 -8.45
CA ASN A 266 -4.44 -12.16 -9.55
C ASN A 266 -2.97 -12.03 -10.00
N ASP A 267 -2.44 -13.08 -10.63
CA ASP A 267 -1.10 -13.11 -11.19
C ASP A 267 -1.02 -12.33 -12.51
N SER A 268 -0.11 -11.38 -12.61
CA SER A 268 0.03 -10.46 -13.76
C SER A 268 0.51 -11.14 -15.04
N PHE A 269 1.17 -12.27 -14.93
CA PHE A 269 1.56 -13.03 -16.11
C PHE A 269 0.46 -13.95 -16.63
N LEU A 270 -0.25 -14.61 -15.71
CA LEU A 270 -1.27 -15.60 -16.06
C LEU A 270 -2.64 -14.97 -16.32
N HIS A 271 -2.99 -13.90 -15.59
CA HIS A 271 -4.26 -13.19 -15.69
C HIS A 271 -4.05 -11.69 -15.55
N ASP A 272 -3.66 -11.08 -16.63
CA ASP A 272 -3.52 -9.63 -16.71
C ASP A 272 -4.91 -8.97 -16.59
N LEU A 273 -5.12 -8.24 -15.50
CA LEU A 273 -6.40 -7.57 -15.21
C LEU A 273 -6.58 -6.26 -15.99
N HIS A 274 -5.51 -5.77 -16.61
CA HIS A 274 -5.48 -4.51 -17.34
C HIS A 274 -4.94 -4.65 -18.78
N PRO A 275 -5.38 -5.66 -19.58
CA PRO A 275 -4.71 -6.08 -20.82
C PRO A 275 -4.62 -4.99 -21.89
N ASP A 276 -5.51 -4.00 -21.85
CA ASP A 276 -5.58 -2.89 -22.82
C ASP A 276 -5.00 -1.58 -22.27
N LEU A 277 -4.55 -1.58 -21.00
CA LEU A 277 -3.98 -0.40 -20.38
C LEU A 277 -2.68 0.00 -21.06
N LYS A 278 -2.59 1.28 -21.41
CA LYS A 278 -1.35 1.96 -21.83
C LYS A 278 -1.05 3.07 -20.84
N ALA A 279 -0.10 2.80 -19.94
CA ALA A 279 0.28 3.69 -18.86
C ALA A 279 1.23 4.79 -19.31
N ASP A 280 1.09 5.95 -18.72
CA ASP A 280 2.01 7.07 -18.93
C ASP A 280 3.25 6.91 -18.04
N PHE A 281 3.05 6.31 -16.85
CA PHE A 281 4.12 5.99 -15.92
C PHE A 281 3.94 4.56 -15.38
N ILE A 282 5.04 3.80 -15.34
CA ILE A 282 5.11 2.53 -14.62
C ILE A 282 6.14 2.68 -13.52
N LEU A 283 5.74 2.44 -12.27
CA LEU A 283 6.62 2.44 -11.11
C LEU A 283 6.47 1.10 -10.41
N ALA A 284 7.49 0.27 -10.44
CA ALA A 284 7.38 -1.09 -9.94
C ALA A 284 8.62 -1.58 -9.20
N ASN A 285 8.40 -2.47 -8.24
CA ASN A 285 9.44 -3.28 -7.61
C ASN A 285 9.03 -4.76 -7.68
N PRO A 286 9.30 -5.44 -8.82
CA PRO A 286 8.89 -6.82 -9.00
C PRO A 286 9.70 -7.78 -8.10
N PRO A 287 9.17 -8.97 -7.80
CA PRO A 287 9.91 -10.02 -7.11
C PRO A 287 11.20 -10.38 -7.86
N PHE A 288 12.35 -10.33 -7.15
CA PHE A 288 13.65 -10.59 -7.77
C PHE A 288 13.88 -12.08 -8.02
N ASN A 289 14.33 -12.44 -9.22
CA ASN A 289 14.72 -13.78 -9.58
C ASN A 289 13.63 -14.85 -9.33
N MET A 290 12.38 -14.50 -9.55
CA MET A 290 11.23 -15.40 -9.37
C MET A 290 11.31 -16.56 -10.36
N SER A 291 11.35 -17.81 -9.86
CA SER A 291 11.49 -19.03 -10.69
C SER A 291 10.14 -19.60 -11.13
N ASP A 292 9.12 -19.54 -10.26
CA ASP A 292 7.81 -20.17 -10.46
C ASP A 292 6.78 -19.17 -10.97
N TRP A 293 6.99 -18.62 -12.17
CA TRP A 293 6.15 -17.58 -12.76
C TRP A 293 5.30 -18.07 -13.95
N GLY A 294 5.23 -19.39 -14.18
CA GLY A 294 4.48 -19.97 -15.28
C GLY A 294 5.15 -19.89 -16.66
N GLY A 295 6.42 -19.46 -16.71
CA GLY A 295 7.15 -19.17 -17.94
C GLY A 295 7.21 -20.29 -18.97
N ALA A 296 7.12 -21.55 -18.54
CA ALA A 296 7.09 -22.69 -19.47
C ALA A 296 5.81 -22.69 -20.34
N GLY A 297 4.67 -22.26 -19.78
CA GLY A 297 3.39 -22.13 -20.48
C GLY A 297 3.23 -20.84 -21.29
N LEU A 298 4.08 -19.84 -21.03
CA LEU A 298 3.96 -18.50 -21.62
C LEU A 298 5.01 -18.20 -22.70
N ARG A 299 5.63 -19.23 -23.29
CA ARG A 299 6.74 -19.03 -24.23
C ARG A 299 6.37 -18.23 -25.48
N GLU A 300 5.13 -18.30 -25.93
CA GLU A 300 4.61 -17.65 -27.14
C GLU A 300 3.72 -16.44 -26.80
N ASP A 301 3.84 -15.90 -25.57
CA ASP A 301 3.06 -14.74 -25.16
C ASP A 301 3.42 -13.49 -25.98
N LYS A 302 2.39 -12.75 -26.41
CA LYS A 302 2.54 -11.54 -27.23
C LYS A 302 3.39 -10.43 -26.61
N ARG A 303 3.60 -10.47 -25.30
CA ARG A 303 4.43 -9.52 -24.55
C ARG A 303 5.92 -9.69 -24.82
N TRP A 304 6.37 -10.89 -25.23
CA TRP A 304 7.79 -11.22 -25.41
C TRP A 304 8.37 -10.74 -26.74
N LYS A 305 8.20 -9.46 -27.04
CA LYS A 305 8.64 -8.84 -28.29
C LYS A 305 10.18 -8.90 -28.48
N TYR A 306 10.93 -8.91 -27.41
CA TYR A 306 12.40 -8.87 -27.42
C TYR A 306 13.05 -10.23 -27.13
N GLY A 307 12.27 -11.29 -27.13
CA GLY A 307 12.69 -12.66 -26.88
C GLY A 307 11.98 -13.29 -25.71
N ALA A 308 11.75 -14.60 -25.76
CA ALA A 308 11.07 -15.34 -24.68
C ALA A 308 11.95 -15.37 -23.42
N PRO A 309 11.44 -14.89 -22.27
CA PRO A 309 12.20 -14.92 -21.02
C PRO A 309 12.48 -16.34 -20.55
N PRO A 310 13.58 -16.56 -19.79
CA PRO A 310 13.87 -17.86 -19.19
C PRO A 310 12.72 -18.36 -18.32
N ALA A 311 12.32 -19.63 -18.48
CA ALA A 311 11.26 -20.22 -17.67
C ALA A 311 11.54 -20.21 -16.16
N GLY A 312 12.83 -20.23 -15.78
CA GLY A 312 13.27 -20.21 -14.38
C GLY A 312 13.65 -18.84 -13.82
N ASN A 313 13.40 -17.74 -14.55
CA ASN A 313 13.69 -16.39 -14.06
C ASN A 313 12.77 -15.35 -14.73
N ALA A 314 11.96 -14.65 -13.94
CA ALA A 314 10.97 -13.69 -14.42
C ALA A 314 11.52 -12.27 -14.63
N ASN A 315 12.78 -11.95 -14.33
CA ASN A 315 13.28 -10.57 -14.36
C ASN A 315 13.00 -9.89 -15.71
N PHE A 316 13.29 -10.53 -16.83
CA PHE A 316 12.99 -9.97 -18.16
C PHE A 316 11.57 -10.23 -18.66
N ALA A 317 10.79 -11.07 -17.98
CA ALA A 317 9.35 -11.14 -18.18
C ALA A 317 8.69 -9.86 -17.61
N TRP A 318 9.08 -9.43 -16.42
CA TRP A 318 8.63 -8.17 -15.84
C TRP A 318 8.99 -6.98 -16.71
N VAL A 319 10.26 -6.87 -17.17
CA VAL A 319 10.67 -5.76 -18.04
C VAL A 319 9.82 -5.69 -19.32
N GLN A 320 9.58 -6.83 -19.98
CA GLN A 320 8.79 -6.86 -21.20
C GLN A 320 7.28 -6.63 -20.93
N HIS A 321 6.78 -7.05 -19.76
CA HIS A 321 5.43 -6.73 -19.33
C HIS A 321 5.26 -5.22 -19.12
N PHE A 322 6.23 -4.53 -18.51
CA PHE A 322 6.23 -3.08 -18.40
C PHE A 322 6.23 -2.41 -19.78
N ILE A 323 7.15 -2.79 -20.66
CA ILE A 323 7.20 -2.25 -22.04
C ILE A 323 5.87 -2.47 -22.78
N HIS A 324 5.22 -3.62 -22.59
CA HIS A 324 3.94 -3.92 -23.20
C HIS A 324 2.84 -2.94 -22.77
N HIS A 325 2.85 -2.53 -21.51
CA HIS A 325 1.86 -1.62 -20.93
C HIS A 325 2.20 -0.14 -21.03
N LEU A 326 3.37 0.24 -21.54
CA LEU A 326 3.67 1.66 -21.76
C LEU A 326 2.85 2.25 -22.91
N SER A 327 2.42 3.49 -22.75
CA SER A 327 1.95 4.33 -23.84
C SER A 327 3.12 4.71 -24.76
N ALA A 328 2.82 5.27 -25.94
CA ALA A 328 3.86 5.62 -26.91
C ALA A 328 4.89 6.64 -26.40
N VAL A 329 4.53 7.42 -25.38
CA VAL A 329 5.39 8.43 -24.73
C VAL A 329 5.59 8.13 -23.25
N GLY A 330 5.17 6.95 -22.80
CA GLY A 330 5.25 6.54 -21.41
C GLY A 330 6.68 6.20 -20.98
N ILE A 331 6.93 6.31 -19.68
CA ILE A 331 8.22 5.98 -19.07
C ILE A 331 8.03 4.97 -17.94
N ALA A 332 8.95 4.01 -17.80
CA ALA A 332 8.95 3.03 -16.72
C ALA A 332 10.20 3.17 -15.84
N GLY A 333 10.01 3.27 -14.52
CA GLY A 333 11.06 3.15 -13.52
C GLY A 333 10.79 1.94 -12.63
N PHE A 334 11.74 1.04 -12.54
CA PHE A 334 11.57 -0.18 -11.77
C PHE A 334 12.87 -0.67 -11.17
N VAL A 335 12.77 -1.51 -10.15
CA VAL A 335 13.92 -2.06 -9.44
C VAL A 335 14.19 -3.48 -9.91
N LEU A 336 15.46 -3.80 -10.16
CA LEU A 336 15.91 -5.16 -10.43
C LEU A 336 17.14 -5.50 -9.58
N ALA A 337 17.40 -6.78 -9.37
CA ALA A 337 18.68 -7.24 -8.85
C ALA A 337 19.82 -6.85 -9.80
N ASN A 338 20.95 -6.37 -9.27
CA ASN A 338 22.11 -5.95 -10.08
C ASN A 338 22.60 -7.03 -11.05
N GLY A 339 22.44 -8.30 -10.71
CA GLY A 339 22.75 -9.41 -11.60
C GLY A 339 22.04 -9.35 -12.95
N SER A 340 20.87 -8.74 -13.02
CA SER A 340 20.10 -8.57 -14.26
C SER A 340 20.81 -7.70 -15.29
N MET A 341 21.70 -6.80 -14.87
CA MET A 341 22.49 -5.96 -15.78
C MET A 341 23.58 -6.72 -16.53
N SER A 342 24.05 -7.86 -16.03
CA SER A 342 25.20 -8.61 -16.57
C SER A 342 24.91 -10.07 -16.85
N SER A 343 23.77 -10.62 -16.39
CA SER A 343 23.42 -12.02 -16.61
C SER A 343 23.28 -12.34 -18.11
N ASN A 344 23.87 -13.46 -18.53
CA ASN A 344 23.70 -14.05 -19.85
C ASN A 344 23.02 -15.42 -19.75
N THR A 345 22.49 -15.79 -18.59
CA THR A 345 21.87 -17.09 -18.35
C THR A 345 20.62 -17.24 -19.21
N SER A 346 20.52 -18.35 -19.93
CA SER A 346 19.31 -18.75 -20.66
C SER A 346 18.74 -17.68 -21.61
N GLY A 347 19.58 -16.88 -22.26
CA GLY A 347 19.18 -15.89 -23.26
C GLY A 347 18.87 -14.50 -22.70
N GLU A 348 19.00 -14.24 -21.40
CA GLU A 348 18.77 -12.91 -20.82
C GLU A 348 19.65 -11.82 -21.46
N GLY A 349 20.89 -12.15 -21.83
CA GLY A 349 21.80 -11.25 -22.54
C GLY A 349 21.26 -10.79 -23.89
N ASP A 350 20.64 -11.68 -24.65
CA ASP A 350 20.06 -11.38 -25.97
C ASP A 350 18.82 -10.49 -25.84
N ILE A 351 17.96 -10.77 -24.85
CA ILE A 351 16.78 -9.93 -24.56
C ILE A 351 17.22 -8.52 -24.15
N ARG A 352 18.20 -8.41 -23.24
CA ARG A 352 18.74 -7.11 -22.80
C ARG A 352 19.34 -6.35 -23.99
N LYS A 353 20.12 -7.02 -24.85
CA LYS A 353 20.68 -6.45 -26.07
C LYS A 353 19.57 -5.90 -26.97
N ALA A 354 18.53 -6.70 -27.25
CA ALA A 354 17.42 -6.30 -28.11
C ALA A 354 16.65 -5.08 -27.57
N ILE A 355 16.47 -4.98 -26.24
CA ILE A 355 15.84 -3.84 -25.58
C ILE A 355 16.71 -2.57 -25.73
N ILE A 356 18.05 -2.70 -25.57
CA ILE A 356 19.00 -1.58 -25.73
C ILE A 356 19.04 -1.13 -27.20
N GLU A 357 19.13 -2.06 -28.14
CA GLU A 357 19.15 -1.76 -29.60
C GLU A 357 17.83 -1.14 -30.08
N ALA A 358 16.72 -1.38 -29.35
CA ALA A 358 15.43 -0.72 -29.60
C ALA A 358 15.32 0.69 -28.99
N ASP A 359 16.41 1.22 -28.41
CA ASP A 359 16.49 2.55 -27.77
C ASP A 359 15.45 2.76 -26.65
N LEU A 360 15.24 1.70 -25.83
CA LEU A 360 14.25 1.73 -24.77
C LEU A 360 14.84 1.96 -23.36
N VAL A 361 16.18 2.04 -23.26
CA VAL A 361 16.87 2.27 -21.99
C VAL A 361 17.33 3.72 -21.92
N ASP A 362 16.73 4.50 -21.04
CA ASP A 362 17.12 5.88 -20.80
C ASP A 362 18.31 5.96 -19.83
N CYS A 363 18.21 5.39 -18.64
CA CYS A 363 19.30 5.33 -17.70
C CYS A 363 19.22 4.10 -16.78
N MET A 364 20.36 3.75 -16.19
CA MET A 364 20.46 2.74 -15.13
C MET A 364 21.23 3.29 -13.95
N VAL A 365 20.67 3.14 -12.75
CA VAL A 365 21.25 3.66 -11.50
C VAL A 365 21.50 2.50 -10.55
N ALA A 366 22.77 2.26 -10.20
CA ALA A 366 23.11 1.31 -9.15
C ALA A 366 22.77 1.88 -7.78
N LEU A 367 22.03 1.15 -6.97
CA LEU A 367 21.69 1.55 -5.61
C LEU A 367 22.63 0.89 -4.59
N PRO A 368 22.84 1.51 -3.41
CA PRO A 368 23.59 0.90 -2.32
C PRO A 368 23.03 -0.46 -1.92
N GLY A 369 23.89 -1.36 -1.43
CA GLY A 369 23.45 -2.64 -0.88
C GLY A 369 22.68 -2.50 0.42
N GLN A 370 22.00 -3.57 0.83
CA GLN A 370 21.27 -3.66 2.14
C GLN A 370 20.14 -2.65 2.32
N LEU A 371 19.49 -2.22 1.23
CA LEU A 371 18.34 -1.32 1.30
C LEU A 371 17.05 -2.05 1.69
N PHE A 372 16.89 -3.31 1.31
CA PHE A 372 15.69 -4.10 1.53
C PHE A 372 15.75 -4.93 2.81
N TYR A 373 14.65 -5.04 3.53
CA TYR A 373 14.55 -5.87 4.74
C TYR A 373 14.64 -7.37 4.43
N SER A 374 14.17 -7.79 3.26
CA SER A 374 14.08 -9.20 2.85
C SER A 374 15.35 -9.74 2.22
N THR A 375 16.21 -8.88 1.70
CA THR A 375 17.40 -9.30 0.95
C THR A 375 18.57 -8.33 1.09
N GLN A 376 19.78 -8.89 1.05
CA GLN A 376 21.02 -8.09 0.98
C GLN A 376 21.49 -7.91 -0.47
N ILE A 377 20.73 -8.40 -1.46
CA ILE A 377 21.08 -8.32 -2.87
C ILE A 377 21.20 -6.85 -3.27
N PRO A 378 22.34 -6.43 -3.87
CA PRO A 378 22.44 -5.12 -4.49
C PRO A 378 21.44 -4.99 -5.64
N VAL A 379 20.82 -3.82 -5.78
CA VAL A 379 19.77 -3.55 -6.77
C VAL A 379 20.12 -2.35 -7.65
N CYS A 380 19.48 -2.29 -8.78
CA CYS A 380 19.51 -1.14 -9.69
C CYS A 380 18.08 -0.71 -10.05
#